data_65144f1f3547107225499235d822ed52
#
_entry.id   65144f1f3547107225499235d822ed52
#
_cell.length_a   1.000
_cell.length_b   1.000
_cell.length_c   1.000
_cell.angle_alpha   90.00
_cell.angle_beta   90.00
_cell.angle_gamma   90.00
#
_symmetry.space_group_name_H-M   'P 1'
#
loop_
_entity.id
_entity.type
_entity.pdbx_description
1 polymer ?
#
loop_
_entity_poly.entity_id
_entity_poly.type
_entity_poly.pdbx_seq_one_letter_code
_entity_poly.pdbx_strand_id
1 'polypeptide(L)'
;MASGFLWSSGFCGDDKGDEVAGLDLNLSTVAFYHFSNPYTLSNDPCPWSVFEEARSCKKRKKTPLADESIGSNGSLYGGGGSNRSTNSLSSLPTLQFRDHIWAYTQRYIAIEAMEEATLAMMGGDVNESKEERNGDGMKLVQQLIACAEAVACRDKTHASSLLLELRANALVFGTSFQRVASCFVQGLSDRLTLVQPLGAVGVVGIASKTVADTSEKDEALSLVYEICPQIQFGHFVANASILEAFEGESLVHVVDLGMTLGLPHGHQWRSLMHSLANRKGKPPSRLRITVVGNFPERLEEIEEELKQYAESLELNFKFEVVYKSLETLQAKDFNVEDGEAVVINSILQLHCVVKESRGALNSVLQRLHALSPKVFILVEQDSSHNGPFFLGRFMEALHYYSAIFDSLDAMLPKYDTRRAKIEQFFFAEEIKNIVSCEGPARVERHEKIDQWRRRMSRAGFQPMPIKMIMQAKQWLNKVQVCEGYTVMEEKGSLVLGWKSKPIIATSCWKCS
;
A
#
# COMPACT_ATOMS: atom_id res chain seq x y z
N MET A 1 3.79 -25.83 -31.90
CA MET A 1 3.62 -24.92 -33.09
C MET A 1 3.66 -23.50 -32.54
N ALA A 2 4.77 -22.83 -32.79
CA ALA A 2 5.04 -21.49 -32.29
C ALA A 2 4.34 -20.47 -33.17
N SER A 3 3.65 -19.51 -32.61
CA SER A 3 3.24 -18.29 -33.31
C SER A 3 3.84 -17.09 -32.56
N GLY A 4 4.93 -16.57 -33.15
CA GLY A 4 5.56 -15.35 -32.71
C GLY A 4 4.73 -14.13 -33.09
N PHE A 5 4.71 -13.12 -32.22
CA PHE A 5 4.26 -11.78 -32.53
C PHE A 5 5.45 -10.84 -32.62
N LEU A 6 5.71 -10.40 -33.85
CA LEU A 6 6.62 -9.32 -34.20
C LEU A 6 5.92 -7.97 -33.97
N TRP A 7 6.58 -7.05 -33.31
CA TRP A 7 6.16 -5.64 -33.20
C TRP A 7 6.96 -4.79 -34.19
N SER A 8 6.24 -4.14 -35.11
CA SER A 8 6.80 -3.16 -36.02
C SER A 8 6.69 -1.76 -35.41
N SER A 9 7.81 -1.05 -35.43
CA SER A 9 7.97 0.36 -35.14
C SER A 9 7.45 1.23 -36.27
N GLY A 10 6.81 2.35 -35.94
CA GLY A 10 6.59 3.44 -36.90
C GLY A 10 5.68 4.52 -36.33
N PHE A 11 6.26 5.65 -35.94
CA PHE A 11 5.69 6.97 -36.29
C PHE A 11 6.72 8.06 -35.99
N CYS A 12 7.13 8.75 -37.06
CA CYS A 12 7.93 9.95 -37.08
C CYS A 12 6.95 11.15 -37.10
N GLY A 13 7.25 12.21 -36.34
CA GLY A 13 6.55 13.49 -36.40
C GLY A 13 7.35 14.55 -35.65
N ASP A 14 8.01 15.42 -36.41
CA ASP A 14 8.74 16.60 -35.96
C ASP A 14 7.81 17.59 -35.27
N ASP A 15 8.18 18.08 -34.09
CA ASP A 15 7.94 19.48 -33.73
C ASP A 15 9.02 20.00 -32.76
N LYS A 16 9.52 21.20 -33.04
CA LYS A 16 10.60 21.88 -32.34
C LYS A 16 10.02 22.76 -31.23
N GLY A 17 10.64 22.72 -30.07
CA GLY A 17 10.41 23.74 -29.05
C GLY A 17 10.93 23.40 -27.67
N ASP A 18 11.96 24.10 -27.25
CA ASP A 18 12.50 24.38 -25.92
C ASP A 18 13.09 23.23 -25.08
N GLU A 19 14.43 23.27 -25.01
CA GLU A 19 15.28 22.50 -24.13
C GLU A 19 15.04 22.84 -22.64
N VAL A 20 14.36 21.95 -21.95
CA VAL A 20 14.56 21.74 -20.50
C VAL A 20 15.22 20.38 -20.39
N ALA A 21 16.44 20.35 -19.83
CA ALA A 21 17.18 19.11 -19.57
C ALA A 21 16.42 18.25 -18.55
N GLY A 22 15.46 17.48 -19.03
CA GLY A 22 14.72 16.48 -18.31
C GLY A 22 15.07 15.10 -18.85
N LEU A 23 15.36 14.16 -17.97
CA LEU A 23 15.51 12.75 -18.29
C LEU A 23 14.29 12.31 -19.12
N ASP A 24 14.49 12.12 -20.42
CA ASP A 24 13.52 11.47 -21.31
C ASP A 24 13.45 9.98 -20.95
N LEU A 25 12.67 9.70 -19.91
CA LEU A 25 12.27 8.33 -19.59
C LEU A 25 11.34 7.88 -20.72
N ASN A 26 11.85 7.00 -21.56
CA ASN A 26 11.09 6.43 -22.68
C ASN A 26 9.98 5.54 -22.09
N LEU A 27 8.82 6.15 -21.82
CA LEU A 27 7.64 5.53 -21.20
C LEU A 27 6.92 4.54 -22.14
N SER A 28 7.48 4.27 -23.33
CA SER A 28 6.82 3.47 -24.38
C SER A 28 6.90 1.96 -24.17
N THR A 29 7.54 1.45 -23.11
CA THR A 29 7.81 0.00 -22.96
C THR A 29 7.08 -0.67 -21.79
N VAL A 30 6.16 0.01 -21.13
CA VAL A 30 5.22 -0.69 -20.27
C VAL A 30 4.09 -1.18 -21.15
N ALA A 31 3.94 -2.50 -21.31
CA ALA A 31 2.84 -3.09 -22.07
C ALA A 31 1.52 -2.75 -21.38
N PHE A 32 0.84 -1.70 -21.89
CA PHE A 32 -0.48 -1.33 -21.44
C PHE A 32 -1.50 -2.13 -22.21
N TYR A 33 -2.26 -2.97 -21.55
CA TYR A 33 -3.49 -3.49 -22.10
C TYR A 33 -4.50 -2.33 -22.19
N HIS A 34 -4.80 -1.90 -23.43
CA HIS A 34 -5.85 -0.96 -23.71
C HIS A 34 -7.21 -1.55 -23.32
N PHE A 35 -7.78 -1.10 -22.23
CA PHE A 35 -9.22 -1.19 -22.05
C PHE A 35 -9.86 0.02 -22.75
N SER A 36 -10.40 -0.21 -23.92
CA SER A 36 -11.25 0.78 -24.59
C SER A 36 -12.55 0.91 -23.82
N ASN A 37 -12.65 1.97 -23.04
CA ASN A 37 -13.91 2.34 -22.40
C ASN A 37 -14.77 3.11 -23.44
N PRO A 38 -15.99 2.67 -23.78
CA PRO A 38 -16.79 3.29 -24.84
C PRO A 38 -17.50 4.59 -24.41
N TYR A 39 -17.22 5.14 -23.22
CA TYR A 39 -17.91 6.33 -22.71
C TYR A 39 -16.96 7.51 -22.54
N THR A 40 -16.85 8.32 -23.61
CA THR A 40 -16.34 9.70 -23.51
C THR A 40 -17.46 10.57 -22.97
N LEU A 41 -17.35 11.04 -21.74
CA LEU A 41 -18.21 12.06 -21.15
C LEU A 41 -17.53 13.42 -21.14
N SER A 42 -18.35 14.43 -21.41
CA SER A 42 -18.08 15.86 -21.56
C SER A 42 -17.31 16.50 -20.41
N ASN A 43 -16.54 17.55 -20.78
CA ASN A 43 -15.84 18.48 -19.90
C ASN A 43 -16.80 19.30 -19.03
N ASP A 44 -17.18 18.79 -17.87
CA ASP A 44 -17.76 19.61 -16.81
C ASP A 44 -16.84 19.59 -15.58
N PRO A 45 -16.64 20.76 -14.91
CA PRO A 45 -15.69 20.85 -13.81
C PRO A 45 -16.16 20.01 -12.62
N CYS A 46 -15.25 19.18 -12.14
CA CYS A 46 -15.40 18.33 -10.97
C CYS A 46 -15.93 19.11 -9.74
N PRO A 47 -16.96 18.62 -9.03
CA PRO A 47 -17.54 19.32 -7.84
C PRO A 47 -16.59 19.47 -6.65
N TRP A 48 -15.35 19.03 -6.77
CA TRP A 48 -14.36 19.00 -5.69
C TRP A 48 -13.64 20.32 -5.41
N SER A 49 -13.72 21.32 -6.32
CA SER A 49 -13.08 22.65 -6.13
C SER A 49 -13.71 23.51 -5.03
N VAL A 50 -14.90 23.17 -4.53
CA VAL A 50 -15.62 23.96 -3.52
C VAL A 50 -15.16 23.65 -2.09
N PHE A 51 -14.33 22.65 -1.86
CA PHE A 51 -13.94 22.21 -0.51
C PHE A 51 -12.55 22.65 -0.04
N GLU A 52 -11.76 23.34 -0.84
CA GLU A 52 -10.46 23.91 -0.37
C GLU A 52 -10.60 25.14 0.54
N GLU A 53 -11.70 25.86 0.48
CA GLU A 53 -11.91 27.06 1.32
C GLU A 53 -12.26 26.80 2.79
N ALA A 54 -12.60 25.56 3.17
CA ALA A 54 -12.99 25.24 4.54
C ALA A 54 -11.82 24.95 5.52
N ARG A 55 -10.55 25.02 5.09
CA ARG A 55 -9.37 24.79 5.96
C ARG A 55 -8.79 26.04 6.60
N SER A 56 -9.41 27.21 6.43
CA SER A 56 -9.04 28.42 7.15
C SER A 56 -9.84 28.55 8.45
N CYS A 57 -9.63 27.67 9.40
CA CYS A 57 -10.21 27.80 10.73
C CYS A 57 -9.23 28.51 11.67
N LYS A 58 -9.55 29.76 11.86
CA LYS A 58 -9.09 30.80 12.79
C LYS A 58 -8.38 30.30 14.05
N LYS A 59 -7.10 30.69 14.18
CA LYS A 59 -6.40 30.80 15.47
C LYS A 59 -7.16 31.76 16.40
N ARG A 60 -7.83 31.24 17.41
CA ARG A 60 -8.34 32.04 18.51
C ARG A 60 -7.17 32.47 19.40
N LYS A 61 -6.89 33.77 19.40
CA LYS A 61 -6.01 34.46 20.37
C LYS A 61 -6.63 34.29 21.78
N LYS A 62 -5.86 33.74 22.71
CA LYS A 62 -6.13 33.89 24.14
C LYS A 62 -5.74 35.31 24.55
N THR A 63 -6.70 36.04 25.06
CA THR A 63 -6.44 37.26 25.88
C THR A 63 -6.35 36.84 27.35
N PRO A 64 -5.47 37.45 28.14
CA PRO A 64 -5.39 37.17 29.57
C PRO A 64 -6.39 38.06 30.32
N LEU A 65 -7.08 37.56 31.30
CA LEU A 65 -7.80 38.32 32.30
C LEU A 65 -7.24 37.99 33.68
N ALA A 66 -7.10 39.07 34.43
CA ALA A 66 -6.41 39.22 35.68
C ALA A 66 -7.08 38.58 36.88
N ASP A 67 -6.21 38.24 37.80
CA ASP A 67 -6.23 38.30 39.26
C ASP A 67 -7.52 38.78 39.94
N GLU A 68 -7.99 37.97 40.90
CA GLU A 68 -8.36 38.48 42.25
C GLU A 68 -8.33 37.37 43.28
N SER A 69 -7.58 37.64 44.31
CA SER A 69 -7.36 36.93 45.56
C SER A 69 -8.54 36.99 46.53
N ILE A 70 -8.60 36.03 47.46
CA ILE A 70 -8.99 36.06 48.88
C ILE A 70 -9.26 34.60 49.25
N GLY A 71 -8.61 33.89 50.09
CA GLY A 71 -8.22 34.12 51.51
C GLY A 71 -8.86 33.05 52.36
N SER A 72 -8.00 32.34 53.10
CA SER A 72 -8.09 31.78 54.42
C SER A 72 -8.48 30.29 54.66
N ASN A 73 -7.46 29.59 55.19
CA ASN A 73 -7.42 28.76 56.42
C ASN A 73 -8.23 27.44 56.55
N GLY A 74 -7.45 26.38 56.86
CA GLY A 74 -7.91 25.38 57.81
C GLY A 74 -7.40 23.95 57.57
N SER A 75 -6.21 23.66 58.02
CA SER A 75 -5.75 22.57 58.90
C SER A 75 -6.25 21.10 58.75
N LEU A 76 -5.29 20.19 58.47
CA LEU A 76 -4.90 18.96 59.22
C LEU A 76 -5.64 17.62 59.03
N TYR A 77 -4.77 16.61 58.89
CA TYR A 77 -4.87 15.13 59.08
C TYR A 77 -5.41 14.33 57.88
N GLY A 78 -4.64 13.56 57.11
CA GLY A 78 -3.97 12.32 57.55
C GLY A 78 -4.75 11.12 57.00
N GLY A 79 -4.21 10.36 56.05
CA GLY A 79 -4.76 9.09 55.64
C GLY A 79 -4.31 8.65 54.24
N GLY A 80 -3.35 7.70 54.21
CA GLY A 80 -2.87 7.09 52.97
C GLY A 80 -3.97 6.38 52.21
N GLY A 81 -4.13 6.76 50.97
CA GLY A 81 -4.99 6.12 50.02
C GLY A 81 -4.25 5.96 48.71
N SER A 82 -3.93 4.72 48.39
CA SER A 82 -3.40 4.28 47.12
C SER A 82 -4.23 4.85 45.95
N ASN A 83 -3.73 5.88 45.30
CA ASN A 83 -4.31 6.35 44.03
C ASN A 83 -4.03 5.30 42.96
N ARG A 84 -4.95 4.35 42.80
CA ARG A 84 -5.17 3.72 41.53
C ARG A 84 -5.62 4.82 40.57
N SER A 85 -4.68 5.34 39.79
CA SER A 85 -4.97 6.07 38.59
C SER A 85 -5.77 5.12 37.66
N THR A 86 -7.06 5.22 37.73
CA THR A 86 -7.92 4.76 36.64
C THR A 86 -7.61 5.68 35.49
N ASN A 87 -6.62 5.29 34.67
CA ASN A 87 -6.52 5.80 33.32
C ASN A 87 -7.87 5.52 32.67
N SER A 88 -8.76 6.49 32.69
CA SER A 88 -9.86 6.53 31.78
C SER A 88 -9.24 6.45 30.40
N LEU A 89 -9.30 5.28 29.80
CA LEU A 89 -9.09 5.07 28.38
C LEU A 89 -10.13 5.93 27.69
N SER A 90 -9.84 7.22 27.60
CA SER A 90 -10.68 8.15 26.90
C SER A 90 -10.78 7.67 25.46
N SER A 91 -11.96 7.32 25.07
CA SER A 91 -12.45 6.86 23.79
C SER A 91 -12.21 7.82 22.61
N LEU A 92 -11.44 8.86 22.76
CA LEU A 92 -11.20 9.93 21.79
C LEU A 92 -10.60 9.45 20.44
N PRO A 93 -9.61 8.56 20.36
CA PRO A 93 -9.13 8.08 19.08
C PRO A 93 -10.15 7.23 18.34
N THR A 94 -10.90 6.41 19.06
CA THR A 94 -11.91 5.52 18.49
C THR A 94 -13.07 6.31 17.88
N LEU A 95 -13.50 7.40 18.53
CA LEU A 95 -14.54 8.28 18.00
C LEU A 95 -14.10 8.99 16.72
N GLN A 96 -12.86 9.49 16.65
CA GLN A 96 -12.34 10.12 15.42
C GLN A 96 -12.28 9.14 14.24
N PHE A 97 -11.86 7.91 14.47
CA PHE A 97 -11.85 6.89 13.41
C PHE A 97 -13.26 6.50 13.00
N ARG A 98 -14.15 6.33 13.93
CA ARG A 98 -15.56 6.00 13.67
C ARG A 98 -16.23 7.10 12.82
N ASP A 99 -16.05 8.36 13.19
CA ASP A 99 -16.57 9.51 12.45
C ASP A 99 -15.95 9.58 11.05
N HIS A 100 -14.68 9.26 10.91
CA HIS A 100 -13.99 9.26 9.64
C HIS A 100 -14.48 8.14 8.69
N ILE A 101 -14.64 6.92 9.20
CA ILE A 101 -15.25 5.80 8.45
C ILE A 101 -16.68 6.16 8.08
N TRP A 102 -17.46 6.72 9.00
CA TRP A 102 -18.82 7.16 8.75
C TRP A 102 -18.89 8.20 7.64
N ALA A 103 -18.06 9.25 7.71
CA ALA A 103 -17.99 10.27 6.69
C ALA A 103 -17.55 9.72 5.32
N TYR A 104 -16.59 8.78 5.31
CA TYR A 104 -16.16 8.11 4.09
C TYR A 104 -17.29 7.28 3.48
N THR A 105 -17.97 6.47 4.29
CA THR A 105 -19.10 5.64 3.86
C THR A 105 -20.25 6.49 3.34
N GLN A 106 -20.57 7.60 4.00
CA GLN A 106 -21.59 8.55 3.53
C GLN A 106 -21.24 9.16 2.16
N ARG A 107 -19.99 9.54 1.95
CA ARG A 107 -19.53 10.06 0.65
C ARG A 107 -19.62 9.00 -0.44
N TYR A 108 -19.22 7.77 -0.12
CA TYR A 108 -19.27 6.65 -1.06
C TYR A 108 -20.71 6.39 -1.52
N ILE A 109 -21.64 6.28 -0.57
CA ILE A 109 -23.08 6.08 -0.84
C ILE A 109 -23.64 7.25 -1.66
N ALA A 110 -23.25 8.49 -1.35
CA ALA A 110 -23.70 9.66 -2.11
C ALA A 110 -23.18 9.65 -3.56
N ILE A 111 -21.96 9.20 -3.80
CA ILE A 111 -21.40 9.04 -5.15
C ILE A 111 -22.13 7.95 -5.91
N GLU A 112 -22.32 6.79 -5.32
CA GLU A 112 -23.06 5.65 -5.91
C GLU A 112 -24.50 6.07 -6.27
N ALA A 113 -25.15 6.83 -5.39
CA ALA A 113 -26.50 7.39 -5.65
C ALA A 113 -26.50 8.41 -6.80
N MET A 114 -25.45 9.24 -6.94
CA MET A 114 -25.31 10.17 -8.06
C MET A 114 -25.07 9.45 -9.39
N GLU A 115 -24.21 8.44 -9.41
CA GLU A 115 -23.95 7.64 -10.62
C GLU A 115 -25.21 6.90 -11.06
N GLU A 116 -25.96 6.32 -10.14
CA GLU A 116 -27.25 5.68 -10.44
C GLU A 116 -28.32 6.70 -10.89
N ALA A 117 -28.37 7.89 -10.29
CA ALA A 117 -29.30 8.94 -10.72
C ALA A 117 -28.99 9.40 -12.16
N THR A 118 -27.70 9.46 -12.51
CA THR A 118 -27.27 9.79 -13.87
C THR A 118 -27.67 8.70 -14.87
N LEU A 119 -27.52 7.43 -14.51
CA LEU A 119 -27.96 6.28 -15.30
C LEU A 119 -29.48 6.23 -15.44
N ALA A 120 -30.25 6.61 -14.39
CA ALA A 120 -31.71 6.68 -14.43
C ALA A 120 -32.22 7.82 -15.34
N MET A 121 -31.53 8.95 -15.38
CA MET A 121 -31.84 10.04 -16.32
C MET A 121 -31.62 9.65 -17.78
N MET A 122 -30.81 8.63 -18.02
CA MET A 122 -30.58 8.05 -19.35
C MET A 122 -31.61 7.00 -19.80
N GLY A 123 -32.68 6.77 -19.04
CA GLY A 123 -33.86 6.01 -19.51
C GLY A 123 -34.08 4.61 -18.93
N GLY A 124 -33.69 4.37 -17.71
CA GLY A 124 -33.98 3.11 -16.99
C GLY A 124 -34.93 3.29 -15.81
N ASP A 125 -35.99 2.51 -15.79
CA ASP A 125 -36.97 2.44 -14.69
C ASP A 125 -36.38 1.69 -13.48
N VAL A 126 -35.86 2.42 -12.47
CA VAL A 126 -35.07 1.82 -11.35
C VAL A 126 -35.38 2.46 -9.98
N ASN A 127 -36.62 2.93 -9.74
CA ASN A 127 -36.85 3.77 -8.57
C ASN A 127 -37.14 3.07 -7.22
N GLU A 128 -37.41 1.77 -7.16
CA GLU A 128 -37.71 1.08 -5.89
C GLU A 128 -36.51 0.36 -5.22
N SER A 129 -35.41 0.14 -5.95
CA SER A 129 -34.27 -0.64 -5.41
C SER A 129 -33.12 0.20 -4.81
N LYS A 130 -33.21 1.52 -4.84
CA LYS A 130 -32.09 2.44 -4.55
C LYS A 130 -31.92 2.80 -3.09
N GLU A 131 -33.02 3.14 -2.40
CA GLU A 131 -32.98 3.47 -0.97
C GLU A 131 -32.61 2.25 -0.11
N GLU A 132 -33.04 1.05 -0.52
CA GLU A 132 -32.67 -0.20 0.15
C GLU A 132 -31.16 -0.50 0.06
N ARG A 133 -30.53 -0.36 -1.12
CA ARG A 133 -29.10 -0.67 -1.30
C ARG A 133 -28.18 0.28 -0.54
N ASN A 134 -28.51 1.56 -0.48
CA ASN A 134 -27.74 2.55 0.27
C ASN A 134 -27.87 2.35 1.79
N GLY A 135 -29.04 1.96 2.26
CA GLY A 135 -29.27 1.57 3.64
C GLY A 135 -28.46 0.33 4.02
N ASP A 136 -28.33 -0.62 3.13
CA ASP A 136 -27.64 -1.90 3.37
C ASP A 136 -26.12 -1.73 3.53
N GLY A 137 -25.47 -0.88 2.74
CA GLY A 137 -24.02 -0.62 2.86
C GLY A 137 -23.67 0.01 4.21
N MET A 138 -24.45 1.00 4.66
CA MET A 138 -24.24 1.65 5.95
C MET A 138 -24.51 0.71 7.12
N LYS A 139 -25.57 -0.08 7.04
CA LYS A 139 -25.89 -1.10 8.03
C LYS A 139 -24.77 -2.12 8.16
N LEU A 140 -24.22 -2.56 7.04
CA LEU A 140 -23.13 -3.52 7.00
C LEU A 140 -21.86 -2.98 7.68
N VAL A 141 -21.48 -1.72 7.43
CA VAL A 141 -20.35 -1.07 8.10
C VAL A 141 -20.60 -0.94 9.60
N GLN A 142 -21.80 -0.55 10.02
CA GLN A 142 -22.14 -0.46 11.44
C GLN A 142 -22.05 -1.82 12.13
N GLN A 143 -22.58 -2.87 11.49
CA GLN A 143 -22.51 -4.23 12.01
C GLN A 143 -21.06 -4.74 12.10
N LEU A 144 -20.18 -4.42 11.12
CA LEU A 144 -18.77 -4.75 11.17
C LEU A 144 -18.07 -4.09 12.37
N ILE A 145 -18.35 -2.81 12.61
CA ILE A 145 -17.79 -2.06 13.75
C ILE A 145 -18.30 -2.64 15.07
N ALA A 146 -19.60 -2.88 15.19
CA ALA A 146 -20.21 -3.47 16.40
C ALA A 146 -19.63 -4.88 16.66
N CYS A 147 -19.45 -5.69 15.62
CA CYS A 147 -18.81 -7.00 15.75
C CYS A 147 -17.37 -6.89 16.22
N ALA A 148 -16.57 -5.96 15.67
CA ALA A 148 -15.22 -5.73 16.12
C ALA A 148 -15.14 -5.25 17.58
N GLU A 149 -16.09 -4.40 18.00
CA GLU A 149 -16.24 -3.97 19.40
C GLU A 149 -16.55 -5.16 20.33
N ALA A 150 -17.52 -6.01 19.94
CA ALA A 150 -17.86 -7.22 20.70
C ALA A 150 -16.66 -8.19 20.81
N VAL A 151 -15.92 -8.38 19.71
CA VAL A 151 -14.67 -9.17 19.70
C VAL A 151 -13.60 -8.56 20.60
N ALA A 152 -13.43 -7.24 20.59
CA ALA A 152 -12.48 -6.53 21.47
C ALA A 152 -12.85 -6.65 22.95
N CYS A 153 -14.15 -6.60 23.26
CA CYS A 153 -14.68 -6.79 24.60
C CYS A 153 -14.75 -8.26 25.06
N ARG A 154 -14.40 -9.21 24.17
CA ARG A 154 -14.49 -10.67 24.41
C ARG A 154 -15.93 -11.17 24.65
N ASP A 155 -16.93 -10.43 24.17
CA ASP A 155 -18.32 -10.89 24.17
C ASP A 155 -18.54 -11.85 22.97
N LYS A 156 -18.25 -13.12 23.23
CA LYS A 156 -18.33 -14.17 22.19
C LYS A 156 -19.75 -14.38 21.70
N THR A 157 -20.73 -14.27 22.57
CA THR A 157 -22.14 -14.50 22.22
C THR A 157 -22.62 -13.44 21.25
N HIS A 158 -22.42 -12.18 21.60
CA HIS A 158 -22.81 -11.05 20.75
C HIS A 158 -22.00 -11.02 19.44
N ALA A 159 -20.68 -11.23 19.52
CA ALA A 159 -19.83 -11.32 18.32
C ALA A 159 -20.29 -12.43 17.36
N SER A 160 -20.64 -13.63 17.88
CA SER A 160 -21.10 -14.75 17.06
C SER A 160 -22.45 -14.45 16.39
N SER A 161 -23.38 -13.80 17.09
CA SER A 161 -24.67 -13.37 16.51
C SER A 161 -24.46 -12.39 15.37
N LEU A 162 -23.64 -11.34 15.59
CA LEU A 162 -23.32 -10.36 14.55
C LEU A 162 -22.57 -10.97 13.35
N LEU A 163 -21.65 -11.94 13.59
CA LEU A 163 -20.97 -12.65 12.51
C LEU A 163 -21.95 -13.47 11.65
N LEU A 164 -22.98 -14.05 12.25
CA LEU A 164 -23.99 -14.80 11.50
C LEU A 164 -24.77 -13.87 10.56
N GLU A 165 -25.20 -12.71 11.05
CA GLU A 165 -25.91 -11.70 10.24
C GLU A 165 -25.01 -11.13 9.14
N LEU A 166 -23.75 -10.81 9.47
CA LEU A 166 -22.76 -10.30 8.53
C LEU A 166 -22.48 -11.27 7.39
N ARG A 167 -22.34 -12.57 7.68
CA ARG A 167 -22.13 -13.60 6.66
C ARG A 167 -23.25 -13.70 5.63
N ALA A 168 -24.48 -13.42 6.03
CA ALA A 168 -25.61 -13.44 5.12
C ALA A 168 -25.58 -12.26 4.11
N ASN A 169 -24.94 -11.13 4.49
CA ASN A 169 -24.92 -9.89 3.71
C ASN A 169 -23.55 -9.58 3.06
N ALA A 170 -22.49 -10.20 3.53
CA ALA A 170 -21.12 -9.99 3.04
C ALA A 170 -20.83 -10.89 1.83
N LEU A 171 -21.22 -10.44 0.64
CA LEU A 171 -21.16 -11.22 -0.59
C LEU A 171 -19.84 -11.00 -1.34
N VAL A 172 -19.16 -12.08 -1.73
CA VAL A 172 -17.90 -12.05 -2.50
C VAL A 172 -18.05 -11.42 -3.89
N PHE A 173 -19.22 -11.51 -4.49
CA PHE A 173 -19.56 -10.94 -5.80
C PHE A 173 -20.58 -9.78 -5.69
N GLY A 174 -20.70 -9.18 -4.52
CA GLY A 174 -21.59 -8.06 -4.27
C GLY A 174 -20.99 -6.69 -4.63
N THR A 175 -21.52 -5.63 -4.02
CA THR A 175 -20.94 -4.29 -4.07
C THR A 175 -19.53 -4.28 -3.46
N SER A 176 -18.73 -3.23 -3.70
CA SER A 176 -17.39 -3.11 -3.11
C SER A 176 -17.41 -3.23 -1.58
N PHE A 177 -18.45 -2.68 -0.91
CA PHE A 177 -18.63 -2.84 0.53
C PHE A 177 -18.97 -4.27 0.96
N GLN A 178 -19.80 -4.98 0.24
CA GLN A 178 -20.09 -6.38 0.53
C GLN A 178 -18.85 -7.26 0.37
N ARG A 179 -18.03 -6.99 -0.65
CA ARG A 179 -16.81 -7.73 -0.93
C ARG A 179 -15.74 -7.46 0.14
N VAL A 180 -15.50 -6.18 0.50
CA VAL A 180 -14.57 -5.87 1.59
C VAL A 180 -15.07 -6.44 2.92
N ALA A 181 -16.37 -6.36 3.17
CA ALA A 181 -16.98 -6.94 4.37
C ALA A 181 -16.74 -8.44 4.47
N SER A 182 -16.79 -9.18 3.36
CA SER A 182 -16.54 -10.62 3.36
C SER A 182 -15.13 -10.98 3.88
N CYS A 183 -14.11 -10.18 3.50
CA CYS A 183 -12.74 -10.34 3.99
C CYS A 183 -12.63 -10.01 5.48
N PHE A 184 -13.28 -8.94 5.94
CA PHE A 184 -13.29 -8.54 7.35
C PHE A 184 -14.06 -9.53 8.24
N VAL A 185 -15.17 -10.07 7.76
CA VAL A 185 -15.93 -11.12 8.46
C VAL A 185 -15.08 -12.37 8.66
N GLN A 186 -14.29 -12.75 7.66
CA GLN A 186 -13.37 -13.88 7.79
C GLN A 186 -12.31 -13.59 8.86
N GLY A 187 -11.68 -12.40 8.81
CA GLY A 187 -10.68 -11.99 9.81
C GLY A 187 -11.23 -11.92 11.23
N LEU A 188 -12.46 -11.40 11.42
CA LEU A 188 -13.13 -11.37 12.73
C LEU A 188 -13.49 -12.77 13.23
N SER A 189 -13.94 -13.64 12.33
CA SER A 189 -14.23 -15.05 12.63
C SER A 189 -13.00 -15.78 13.13
N ASP A 190 -11.88 -15.63 12.41
CA ASP A 190 -10.60 -16.23 12.79
C ASP A 190 -10.12 -15.68 14.13
N ARG A 191 -10.21 -14.34 14.34
CA ARG A 191 -9.86 -13.74 15.64
C ARG A 191 -10.71 -14.28 16.78
N LEU A 192 -12.01 -14.45 16.59
CA LEU A 192 -12.91 -14.97 17.62
C LEU A 192 -12.58 -16.42 18.00
N THR A 193 -12.15 -17.23 17.04
CA THR A 193 -11.74 -18.63 17.26
C THR A 193 -10.33 -18.72 17.86
N LEU A 194 -9.42 -17.81 17.49
CA LEU A 194 -8.02 -17.77 17.95
C LEU A 194 -7.85 -17.13 19.34
N VAL A 195 -8.85 -16.43 19.88
CA VAL A 195 -8.84 -15.90 21.25
C VAL A 195 -8.89 -17.08 22.23
N GLN A 196 -7.75 -17.71 22.44
CA GLN A 196 -7.54 -18.74 23.43
C GLN A 196 -7.55 -18.16 24.87
N PRO A 197 -7.86 -18.96 25.90
CA PRO A 197 -7.75 -18.53 27.29
C PRO A 197 -6.33 -18.05 27.60
N LEU A 198 -6.21 -17.06 28.49
CA LEU A 198 -4.93 -16.54 28.99
C LEU A 198 -3.97 -17.69 29.33
N GLY A 199 -2.85 -17.79 28.59
CA GLY A 199 -1.80 -18.77 28.85
C GLY A 199 -1.41 -19.64 27.63
N ALA A 200 -2.21 -19.72 26.61
CA ALA A 200 -1.79 -20.36 25.37
C ALA A 200 -1.02 -19.35 24.53
N VAL A 201 0.29 -19.55 24.37
CA VAL A 201 1.05 -18.92 23.29
C VAL A 201 0.43 -19.42 22.00
N GLY A 202 -0.42 -18.60 21.37
CA GLY A 202 -1.13 -18.95 20.17
C GLY A 202 -0.12 -19.20 19.05
N VAL A 203 0.18 -20.45 18.81
CA VAL A 203 0.65 -20.85 17.49
C VAL A 203 -0.55 -20.60 16.58
N VAL A 204 -0.49 -19.56 15.80
CA VAL A 204 -1.42 -19.37 14.68
C VAL A 204 -1.33 -20.64 13.88
N GLY A 205 -2.40 -21.44 13.91
CA GLY A 205 -2.46 -22.64 13.11
C GLY A 205 -2.15 -22.24 11.68
N ILE A 206 -1.06 -22.77 11.14
CA ILE A 206 -0.80 -22.71 9.71
C ILE A 206 -2.04 -23.37 9.11
N ALA A 207 -2.90 -22.54 8.50
CA ALA A 207 -4.02 -23.09 7.75
C ALA A 207 -3.43 -24.11 6.80
N SER A 208 -3.94 -25.33 6.84
CA SER A 208 -3.47 -26.40 5.99
C SER A 208 -3.56 -25.92 4.55
N LYS A 209 -2.40 -25.57 3.97
CA LYS A 209 -2.32 -25.13 2.58
C LYS A 209 -2.66 -26.34 1.72
N THR A 210 -3.81 -26.32 1.10
CA THR A 210 -4.11 -27.26 0.02
C THR A 210 -3.31 -26.85 -1.22
N VAL A 211 -2.96 -27.81 -2.09
CA VAL A 211 -2.26 -27.53 -3.35
C VAL A 211 -3.06 -26.55 -4.23
N ALA A 212 -4.39 -26.65 -4.22
CA ALA A 212 -5.28 -25.72 -4.91
C ALA A 212 -5.15 -24.28 -4.40
N ASP A 213 -5.00 -24.09 -3.08
CA ASP A 213 -4.81 -22.77 -2.44
C ASP A 213 -3.52 -22.09 -2.90
N THR A 214 -2.48 -22.85 -3.19
CA THR A 214 -1.19 -22.33 -3.65
C THR A 214 -1.30 -21.83 -5.09
N SER A 215 -1.93 -22.59 -5.98
CA SER A 215 -2.13 -22.22 -7.38
C SER A 215 -2.97 -20.95 -7.55
N GLU A 216 -4.07 -20.81 -6.80
CA GLU A 216 -4.91 -19.61 -6.84
C GLU A 216 -4.18 -18.37 -6.32
N LYS A 217 -3.32 -18.54 -5.33
CA LYS A 217 -2.47 -17.44 -4.81
C LYS A 217 -1.43 -17.01 -5.82
N ASP A 218 -0.80 -17.94 -6.52
CA ASP A 218 0.19 -17.63 -7.54
C ASP A 218 -0.44 -16.93 -8.74
N GLU A 219 -1.64 -17.35 -9.14
CA GLU A 219 -2.40 -16.64 -10.17
C GLU A 219 -2.82 -15.24 -9.71
N ALA A 220 -3.27 -15.07 -8.46
CA ALA A 220 -3.59 -13.76 -7.90
C ALA A 220 -2.37 -12.83 -7.88
N LEU A 221 -1.19 -13.33 -7.52
CA LEU A 221 0.05 -12.56 -7.55
C LEU A 221 0.41 -12.10 -8.97
N SER A 222 0.19 -12.94 -9.98
CA SER A 222 0.41 -12.57 -11.38
C SER A 222 -0.48 -11.39 -11.79
N LEU A 223 -1.73 -11.38 -11.33
CA LEU A 223 -2.70 -10.34 -11.62
C LEU A 223 -2.46 -9.04 -10.85
N VAL A 224 -1.80 -9.07 -9.69
CA VAL A 224 -1.57 -7.87 -8.86
C VAL A 224 -0.84 -6.79 -9.63
N TYR A 225 0.21 -7.12 -10.39
CA TYR A 225 0.93 -6.13 -11.18
C TYR A 225 0.07 -5.55 -12.31
N GLU A 226 -0.73 -6.37 -12.96
CA GLU A 226 -1.56 -5.93 -14.10
C GLU A 226 -2.71 -5.02 -13.66
N ILE A 227 -3.29 -5.29 -12.49
CA ILE A 227 -4.57 -4.70 -12.07
C ILE A 227 -4.38 -3.58 -11.04
N CYS A 228 -3.29 -3.60 -10.26
CA CYS A 228 -3.11 -2.67 -9.13
C CYS A 228 -2.19 -1.49 -9.48
N PRO A 229 -2.73 -0.30 -9.81
CA PRO A 229 -1.93 0.87 -10.18
C PRO A 229 -0.93 1.30 -9.11
N GLN A 230 -1.22 1.06 -7.83
CA GLN A 230 -0.31 1.38 -6.74
C GLN A 230 1.01 0.59 -6.82
N ILE A 231 0.97 -0.66 -7.30
CA ILE A 231 2.18 -1.47 -7.49
C ILE A 231 2.97 -0.95 -8.69
N GLN A 232 2.30 -0.69 -9.80
CA GLN A 232 2.93 -0.12 -10.99
C GLN A 232 3.55 1.25 -10.71
N PHE A 233 2.88 2.10 -9.90
CA PHE A 233 3.40 3.39 -9.46
C PHE A 233 4.67 3.24 -8.63
N GLY A 234 4.68 2.31 -7.68
CA GLY A 234 5.86 1.99 -6.89
C GLY A 234 7.06 1.61 -7.77
N HIS A 235 6.85 0.72 -8.75
CA HIS A 235 7.88 0.31 -9.71
C HIS A 235 8.35 1.47 -10.57
N PHE A 236 7.43 2.30 -11.08
CA PHE A 236 7.76 3.45 -11.91
C PHE A 236 8.68 4.43 -11.18
N VAL A 237 8.29 4.86 -9.96
CA VAL A 237 9.06 5.83 -9.19
C VAL A 237 10.39 5.23 -8.73
N ALA A 238 10.39 3.95 -8.34
CA ALA A 238 11.62 3.26 -7.95
C ALA A 238 12.61 3.18 -9.11
N ASN A 239 12.18 2.71 -10.28
CA ASN A 239 13.06 2.60 -11.45
C ASN A 239 13.60 3.95 -11.90
N ALA A 240 12.80 5.00 -11.89
CA ALA A 240 13.24 6.34 -12.22
C ALA A 240 14.33 6.84 -11.25
N SER A 241 14.17 6.57 -9.95
CA SER A 241 15.16 6.93 -8.92
C SER A 241 16.45 6.09 -9.04
N ILE A 242 16.35 4.81 -9.44
CA ILE A 242 17.50 3.95 -9.72
C ILE A 242 18.27 4.47 -10.93
N LEU A 243 17.57 4.83 -12.02
CA LEU A 243 18.20 5.37 -13.23
C LEU A 243 18.93 6.68 -12.96
N GLU A 244 18.36 7.58 -12.15
CA GLU A 244 19.03 8.81 -11.71
C GLU A 244 20.30 8.49 -10.91
N ALA A 245 20.23 7.53 -9.97
CA ALA A 245 21.40 7.13 -9.17
C ALA A 245 22.51 6.45 -9.98
N PHE A 246 22.16 5.81 -11.09
CA PHE A 246 23.08 5.11 -11.98
C PHE A 246 23.56 5.94 -13.16
N GLU A 247 23.22 7.23 -13.22
CA GLU A 247 23.69 8.11 -14.27
C GLU A 247 25.22 8.20 -14.26
N GLY A 248 25.85 7.91 -15.42
CA GLY A 248 27.30 7.88 -15.58
C GLY A 248 28.03 6.67 -14.97
N GLU A 249 27.34 5.83 -14.20
CA GLU A 249 27.96 4.66 -13.56
C GLU A 249 28.15 3.50 -14.55
N SER A 250 29.29 2.83 -14.41
CA SER A 250 29.69 1.68 -15.27
C SER A 250 29.34 0.34 -14.62
N LEU A 251 29.58 0.20 -13.33
CA LEU A 251 29.26 -0.99 -12.55
C LEU A 251 28.09 -0.68 -11.64
N VAL A 252 26.92 -1.23 -11.92
CA VAL A 252 25.69 -0.91 -11.18
C VAL A 252 25.14 -2.15 -10.49
N HIS A 253 24.76 -1.99 -9.22
CA HIS A 253 24.30 -3.07 -8.38
C HIS A 253 23.00 -2.70 -7.65
N VAL A 254 21.94 -3.43 -7.92
CA VAL A 254 20.68 -3.33 -7.19
C VAL A 254 20.62 -4.42 -6.13
N VAL A 255 20.41 -4.04 -4.88
CA VAL A 255 20.06 -4.92 -3.77
C VAL A 255 18.55 -4.84 -3.57
N ASP A 256 17.83 -5.90 -3.90
CA ASP A 256 16.37 -5.98 -3.80
C ASP A 256 15.94 -6.79 -2.58
N LEU A 257 15.16 -6.17 -1.69
CA LEU A 257 14.76 -6.75 -0.41
C LEU A 257 13.48 -7.60 -0.52
N GLY A 258 13.36 -8.47 -1.49
CA GLY A 258 12.24 -9.40 -1.54
C GLY A 258 11.51 -9.50 -2.87
N MET A 259 12.16 -9.09 -3.96
CA MET A 259 11.66 -9.23 -5.33
C MET A 259 10.21 -8.75 -5.49
N THR A 260 9.88 -7.63 -4.90
CA THR A 260 8.55 -7.03 -4.96
C THR A 260 7.44 -8.07 -4.80
N LEU A 261 7.23 -8.58 -3.58
CA LEU A 261 6.19 -9.56 -3.26
C LEU A 261 6.33 -10.92 -3.97
N GLY A 262 7.46 -11.21 -4.61
CA GLY A 262 7.62 -12.42 -5.43
C GLY A 262 6.73 -12.41 -6.68
N LEU A 263 6.47 -11.22 -7.23
CA LEU A 263 5.71 -11.07 -8.48
C LEU A 263 6.39 -11.85 -9.61
N PRO A 264 5.65 -12.65 -10.38
CA PRO A 264 6.21 -13.40 -11.50
C PRO A 264 6.74 -12.46 -12.60
N HIS A 265 7.61 -12.99 -13.45
CA HIS A 265 8.15 -12.33 -14.64
C HIS A 265 9.07 -11.13 -14.42
N GLY A 266 9.43 -10.76 -13.19
CA GLY A 266 10.38 -9.69 -12.91
C GLY A 266 10.10 -8.35 -13.62
N HIS A 267 8.83 -7.97 -13.72
CA HIS A 267 8.37 -6.78 -14.49
C HIS A 267 9.15 -5.50 -14.18
N GLN A 268 9.44 -5.24 -12.91
CA GLN A 268 10.24 -4.06 -12.52
C GLN A 268 11.60 -4.06 -13.19
N TRP A 269 12.27 -5.21 -13.18
CA TRP A 269 13.65 -5.33 -13.63
C TRP A 269 13.76 -5.37 -15.15
N ARG A 270 12.81 -5.96 -15.85
CA ARG A 270 12.73 -5.88 -17.32
C ARG A 270 12.63 -4.42 -17.79
N SER A 271 11.77 -3.62 -17.14
CA SER A 271 11.65 -2.19 -17.43
C SER A 271 12.94 -1.41 -17.12
N LEU A 272 13.61 -1.70 -16.00
CA LEU A 272 14.90 -1.10 -15.65
C LEU A 272 16.00 -1.46 -16.68
N MET A 273 16.13 -2.75 -17.03
CA MET A 273 17.10 -3.25 -18.02
C MET A 273 16.93 -2.56 -19.36
N HIS A 274 15.69 -2.47 -19.84
CA HIS A 274 15.38 -1.77 -21.09
C HIS A 274 15.84 -0.32 -21.05
N SER A 275 15.55 0.38 -19.97
CA SER A 275 15.94 1.79 -19.79
C SER A 275 17.45 1.97 -19.68
N LEU A 276 18.17 1.05 -19.02
CA LEU A 276 19.63 1.07 -18.90
C LEU A 276 20.31 0.78 -20.23
N ALA A 277 19.79 -0.18 -21.01
CA ALA A 277 20.33 -0.51 -22.34
C ALA A 277 20.16 0.66 -23.32
N ASN A 278 19.08 1.43 -23.20
CA ASN A 278 18.74 2.53 -24.12
C ASN A 278 19.09 3.94 -23.54
N ARG A 279 19.81 4.01 -22.42
CA ARG A 279 20.13 5.32 -21.81
C ARG A 279 21.03 6.17 -22.70
N LYS A 280 20.92 7.50 -22.59
CA LYS A 280 21.84 8.45 -23.24
C LYS A 280 23.29 8.15 -22.78
N GLY A 281 24.19 7.93 -23.72
CA GLY A 281 25.56 7.52 -23.45
C GLY A 281 25.75 6.02 -23.64
N LYS A 282 26.64 5.41 -22.83
CA LYS A 282 26.89 3.97 -22.90
C LYS A 282 26.04 3.22 -21.87
N PRO A 283 25.50 2.03 -22.21
CA PRO A 283 24.93 1.16 -21.19
C PRO A 283 25.96 0.84 -20.10
N PRO A 284 25.56 0.42 -18.89
CA PRO A 284 26.52 -0.01 -17.88
C PRO A 284 27.30 -1.21 -18.39
N SER A 285 28.59 -1.29 -18.04
CA SER A 285 29.44 -2.45 -18.42
C SER A 285 28.98 -3.73 -17.70
N ARG A 286 28.28 -3.59 -16.55
CA ARG A 286 27.62 -4.69 -15.84
C ARG A 286 26.48 -4.17 -15.00
N LEU A 287 25.33 -4.86 -15.10
CA LEU A 287 24.22 -4.75 -14.16
C LEU A 287 24.21 -5.99 -13.27
N ARG A 288 24.27 -5.80 -11.96
CA ARG A 288 24.05 -6.87 -10.98
C ARG A 288 22.78 -6.63 -10.18
N ILE A 289 21.96 -7.67 -10.00
CA ILE A 289 20.81 -7.64 -9.11
C ILE A 289 21.00 -8.74 -8.08
N THR A 290 21.03 -8.38 -6.80
CA THR A 290 21.08 -9.31 -5.68
C THR A 290 19.73 -9.26 -4.97
N VAL A 291 19.01 -10.38 -4.96
CA VAL A 291 17.68 -10.51 -4.37
C VAL A 291 17.74 -11.21 -3.03
N VAL A 292 17.00 -10.72 -2.06
CA VAL A 292 16.77 -11.40 -0.78
C VAL A 292 15.43 -12.13 -0.85
N GLY A 293 15.42 -13.44 -0.66
CA GLY A 293 14.17 -14.20 -0.72
C GLY A 293 14.33 -15.65 -0.27
N ASN A 294 13.18 -16.29 0.01
CA ASN A 294 13.11 -17.67 0.49
C ASN A 294 12.23 -18.57 -0.41
N PHE A 295 12.06 -18.21 -1.68
CA PHE A 295 11.25 -18.95 -2.65
C PHE A 295 12.13 -19.42 -3.82
N PRO A 296 12.94 -20.48 -3.65
CA PRO A 296 13.96 -20.85 -4.64
C PRO A 296 13.38 -21.12 -6.03
N GLU A 297 12.34 -21.94 -6.14
CA GLU A 297 11.74 -22.31 -7.44
C GLU A 297 11.31 -21.08 -8.25
N ARG A 298 10.60 -20.15 -7.62
CA ARG A 298 10.14 -18.92 -8.28
C ARG A 298 11.29 -17.99 -8.64
N LEU A 299 12.31 -17.88 -7.78
CA LEU A 299 13.46 -17.03 -8.05
C LEU A 299 14.32 -17.58 -9.20
N GLU A 300 14.41 -18.91 -9.34
CA GLU A 300 15.09 -19.57 -10.47
C GLU A 300 14.35 -19.31 -11.80
N GLU A 301 13.00 -19.39 -11.82
CA GLU A 301 12.20 -19.03 -12.99
C GLU A 301 12.40 -17.58 -13.42
N ILE A 302 12.35 -16.64 -12.46
CA ILE A 302 12.55 -15.22 -12.72
C ILE A 302 14.00 -14.94 -13.17
N GLU A 303 14.98 -15.60 -12.58
CA GLU A 303 16.38 -15.49 -12.98
C GLU A 303 16.58 -15.86 -14.44
N GLU A 304 16.03 -17.00 -14.87
CA GLU A 304 16.13 -17.48 -16.24
C GLU A 304 15.46 -16.50 -17.22
N GLU A 305 14.25 -16.03 -16.92
CA GLU A 305 13.57 -15.04 -17.74
C GLU A 305 14.32 -13.70 -17.84
N LEU A 306 14.92 -13.24 -16.75
CA LEU A 306 15.69 -11.99 -16.73
C LEU A 306 17.02 -12.13 -17.48
N LYS A 307 17.70 -13.28 -17.39
CA LYS A 307 18.92 -13.57 -18.17
C LYS A 307 18.64 -13.55 -19.67
N GLN A 308 17.61 -14.26 -20.11
CA GLN A 308 17.19 -14.27 -21.52
C GLN A 308 16.84 -12.86 -22.02
N TYR A 309 16.15 -12.07 -21.18
CA TYR A 309 15.84 -10.69 -21.53
C TYR A 309 17.07 -9.80 -21.60
N ALA A 310 18.00 -9.93 -20.67
CA ALA A 310 19.27 -9.18 -20.68
C ALA A 310 20.12 -9.50 -21.93
N GLU A 311 20.20 -10.78 -22.32
CA GLU A 311 20.86 -11.22 -23.56
C GLU A 311 20.24 -10.57 -24.79
N SER A 312 18.91 -10.47 -24.86
CA SER A 312 18.20 -9.80 -25.96
C SER A 312 18.50 -8.29 -26.07
N LEU A 313 18.98 -7.68 -24.98
CA LEU A 313 19.37 -6.28 -24.88
C LEU A 313 20.90 -6.07 -24.97
N GLU A 314 21.68 -7.14 -25.20
CA GLU A 314 23.15 -7.12 -25.16
C GLU A 314 23.72 -6.55 -23.83
N LEU A 315 22.98 -6.71 -22.72
CA LEU A 315 23.33 -6.20 -21.41
C LEU A 315 24.07 -7.26 -20.59
N ASN A 316 25.28 -6.96 -20.13
CA ASN A 316 26.01 -7.83 -19.21
C ASN A 316 25.30 -7.85 -17.86
N PHE A 317 24.66 -8.96 -17.54
CA PHE A 317 23.78 -9.12 -16.39
C PHE A 317 24.23 -10.23 -15.47
N LYS A 318 24.20 -9.97 -14.16
CA LYS A 318 24.46 -10.95 -13.10
C LYS A 318 23.31 -10.95 -12.11
N PHE A 319 22.75 -12.13 -11.82
CA PHE A 319 21.73 -12.33 -10.83
C PHE A 319 22.26 -13.14 -9.65
N GLU A 320 21.97 -12.74 -8.43
CA GLU A 320 22.37 -13.42 -7.21
C GLU A 320 21.21 -13.48 -6.22
N VAL A 321 21.11 -14.58 -5.48
CA VAL A 321 20.07 -14.77 -4.45
C VAL A 321 20.71 -14.96 -3.09
N VAL A 322 20.22 -14.20 -2.11
CA VAL A 322 20.54 -14.35 -0.68
C VAL A 322 19.39 -15.04 0.01
N TYR A 323 19.50 -16.32 0.27
CA TYR A 323 18.49 -17.14 0.96
C TYR A 323 18.53 -16.91 2.48
N LYS A 324 18.11 -15.72 2.90
CA LYS A 324 18.05 -15.32 4.32
C LYS A 324 16.78 -14.51 4.60
N SER A 325 16.34 -14.52 5.86
CA SER A 325 15.35 -13.54 6.31
C SER A 325 15.98 -12.15 6.46
N LEU A 326 15.20 -11.10 6.30
CA LEU A 326 15.68 -9.72 6.43
C LEU A 326 16.34 -9.47 7.80
N GLU A 327 15.82 -10.10 8.87
CA GLU A 327 16.36 -9.96 10.22
C GLU A 327 17.75 -10.57 10.39
N THR A 328 18.14 -11.54 9.57
CA THR A 328 19.43 -12.25 9.67
C THR A 328 20.48 -11.76 8.69
N LEU A 329 20.15 -10.84 7.78
CA LEU A 329 21.05 -10.27 6.81
C LEU A 329 22.27 -9.62 7.45
N GLN A 330 23.41 -9.71 6.77
CA GLN A 330 24.65 -9.00 7.07
C GLN A 330 25.15 -8.28 5.81
N ALA A 331 25.86 -7.16 5.95
CA ALA A 331 26.39 -6.43 4.80
C ALA A 331 27.25 -7.31 3.87
N LYS A 332 28.03 -8.23 4.43
CA LYS A 332 28.88 -9.18 3.66
C LYS A 332 28.09 -10.14 2.77
N ASP A 333 26.81 -10.37 3.02
CA ASP A 333 25.99 -11.30 2.24
C ASP A 333 25.72 -10.78 0.81
N PHE A 334 25.93 -9.50 0.58
CA PHE A 334 25.72 -8.84 -0.71
C PHE A 334 26.99 -8.78 -1.58
N ASN A 335 28.12 -9.21 -1.08
CA ASN A 335 29.40 -9.28 -1.82
C ASN A 335 29.67 -8.04 -2.70
N VAL A 336 29.46 -6.82 -2.14
CA VAL A 336 29.66 -5.58 -2.88
C VAL A 336 31.11 -5.49 -3.34
N GLU A 337 31.32 -5.28 -4.63
CA GLU A 337 32.64 -5.16 -5.27
C GLU A 337 33.09 -3.69 -5.29
N ASP A 338 34.42 -3.48 -5.28
CA ASP A 338 34.95 -2.12 -5.35
C ASP A 338 34.53 -1.44 -6.66
N GLY A 339 34.07 -0.20 -6.55
CA GLY A 339 33.60 0.60 -7.68
C GLY A 339 32.17 0.32 -8.13
N GLU A 340 31.43 -0.56 -7.45
CA GLU A 340 30.00 -0.71 -7.71
C GLU A 340 29.19 0.45 -7.14
N ALA A 341 28.32 1.02 -7.96
CA ALA A 341 27.27 1.93 -7.52
C ALA A 341 26.08 1.11 -6.97
N VAL A 342 25.95 1.05 -5.65
CA VAL A 342 24.92 0.25 -4.98
C VAL A 342 23.65 1.05 -4.79
N VAL A 343 22.50 0.45 -5.11
CA VAL A 343 21.17 0.95 -4.80
C VAL A 343 20.39 -0.11 -4.01
N ILE A 344 19.68 0.28 -2.98
CA ILE A 344 18.77 -0.62 -2.25
C ILE A 344 17.33 -0.33 -2.68
N ASN A 345 16.62 -1.38 -3.10
CA ASN A 345 15.20 -1.35 -3.47
C ASN A 345 14.39 -2.13 -2.45
N SER A 346 13.42 -1.48 -1.83
CA SER A 346 12.49 -2.10 -0.89
C SER A 346 11.06 -1.69 -1.24
N ILE A 347 10.31 -2.61 -1.79
CA ILE A 347 8.90 -2.40 -2.15
C ILE A 347 8.04 -3.37 -1.35
N LEU A 348 7.26 -2.84 -0.40
CA LEU A 348 6.32 -3.59 0.44
C LEU A 348 6.98 -4.77 1.18
N GLN A 349 8.16 -4.54 1.78
CA GLN A 349 8.93 -5.58 2.48
C GLN A 349 9.26 -5.22 3.94
N LEU A 350 9.67 -3.99 4.21
CA LEU A 350 10.17 -3.64 5.53
C LEU A 350 9.10 -3.56 6.61
N HIS A 351 7.83 -3.37 6.23
CA HIS A 351 6.73 -3.42 7.20
C HIS A 351 6.63 -4.79 7.89
N CYS A 352 7.02 -5.89 7.23
CA CYS A 352 7.03 -7.24 7.81
C CYS A 352 8.08 -7.40 8.92
N VAL A 353 9.14 -6.59 8.91
CA VAL A 353 10.19 -6.58 9.94
C VAL A 353 9.83 -5.73 11.14
N VAL A 354 8.79 -4.90 11.03
CA VAL A 354 8.30 -4.09 12.14
C VAL A 354 7.71 -5.02 13.22
N LYS A 355 8.26 -4.94 14.43
CA LYS A 355 7.81 -5.71 15.60
C LYS A 355 7.41 -4.73 16.72
N GLU A 356 6.87 -5.26 17.82
CA GLU A 356 6.62 -4.49 19.03
C GLU A 356 7.92 -3.88 19.57
N SER A 357 9.03 -4.62 19.52
CA SER A 357 10.37 -4.10 19.83
C SER A 357 10.88 -3.24 18.66
N ARG A 358 11.38 -2.06 18.97
CA ARG A 358 11.94 -1.15 17.96
C ARG A 358 13.30 -1.64 17.42
N GLY A 359 13.93 -2.62 18.05
CA GLY A 359 15.28 -3.05 17.74
C GLY A 359 15.42 -3.82 16.42
N ALA A 360 14.46 -4.69 16.10
CA ALA A 360 14.55 -5.58 14.94
C ALA A 360 14.77 -4.80 13.63
N LEU A 361 13.83 -3.94 13.27
CA LEU A 361 13.93 -3.14 12.06
C LEU A 361 15.15 -2.19 12.07
N ASN A 362 15.44 -1.55 13.23
CA ASN A 362 16.58 -0.64 13.31
C ASN A 362 17.90 -1.38 13.03
N SER A 363 18.06 -2.61 13.52
CA SER A 363 19.24 -3.44 13.24
C SER A 363 19.35 -3.81 11.75
N VAL A 364 18.24 -4.10 11.08
CA VAL A 364 18.21 -4.34 9.62
C VAL A 364 18.64 -3.09 8.87
N LEU A 365 18.03 -1.94 9.18
CA LEU A 365 18.36 -0.67 8.51
C LEU A 365 19.83 -0.26 8.72
N GLN A 366 20.41 -0.48 9.90
CA GLN A 366 21.83 -0.21 10.16
C GLN A 366 22.76 -1.10 9.34
N ARG A 367 22.43 -2.39 9.14
CA ARG A 367 23.20 -3.29 8.28
C ARG A 367 23.11 -2.89 6.82
N LEU A 368 21.94 -2.44 6.37
CA LEU A 368 21.76 -1.91 5.01
C LEU A 368 22.48 -0.56 4.82
N HIS A 369 22.51 0.27 5.85
CA HIS A 369 23.29 1.53 5.86
C HIS A 369 24.81 1.26 5.67
N ALA A 370 25.32 0.17 6.25
CA ALA A 370 26.72 -0.21 6.11
C ALA A 370 27.15 -0.55 4.66
N LEU A 371 26.20 -0.80 3.75
CA LEU A 371 26.46 -0.94 2.31
C LEU A 371 26.75 0.39 1.63
N SER A 372 26.57 1.51 2.32
CA SER A 372 26.73 2.89 1.79
C SER A 372 26.06 3.10 0.43
N PRO A 373 24.75 2.78 0.29
CA PRO A 373 24.09 2.89 -1.00
C PRO A 373 24.01 4.33 -1.49
N LYS A 374 24.13 4.53 -2.81
CA LYS A 374 23.87 5.83 -3.46
C LYS A 374 22.46 6.32 -3.18
N VAL A 375 21.50 5.42 -3.25
CA VAL A 375 20.10 5.66 -2.87
C VAL A 375 19.49 4.40 -2.27
N PHE A 376 18.70 4.59 -1.25
CA PHE A 376 17.78 3.59 -0.71
C PHE A 376 16.36 4.03 -1.05
N ILE A 377 15.65 3.22 -1.82
CA ILE A 377 14.27 3.47 -2.24
C ILE A 377 13.36 2.65 -1.34
N LEU A 378 12.39 3.32 -0.73
CA LEU A 378 11.41 2.72 0.16
C LEU A 378 10.02 3.02 -0.36
N VAL A 379 9.29 1.97 -0.72
CA VAL A 379 7.89 2.00 -1.15
C VAL A 379 7.07 1.20 -0.16
N GLU A 380 6.12 1.84 0.52
CA GLU A 380 5.27 1.20 1.53
C GLU A 380 3.83 1.71 1.47
N GLN A 381 2.87 0.92 1.93
CA GLN A 381 1.49 1.39 2.11
C GLN A 381 1.46 2.54 3.11
N ASP A 382 0.79 3.64 2.75
CA ASP A 382 0.65 4.81 3.65
C ASP A 382 -0.57 4.66 4.56
N SER A 383 -0.48 3.76 5.53
CA SER A 383 -1.57 3.39 6.43
C SER A 383 -1.10 3.25 7.88
N SER A 384 -2.02 3.05 8.83
CA SER A 384 -1.71 2.92 10.27
C SER A 384 -2.10 1.53 10.81
N HIS A 385 -1.67 0.46 10.13
CA HIS A 385 -2.00 -0.92 10.51
C HIS A 385 -1.12 -1.48 11.62
N ASN A 386 -0.08 -0.75 12.05
CA ASN A 386 0.77 -1.16 13.17
C ASN A 386 0.28 -0.68 14.54
N GLY A 387 -0.88 -0.04 14.63
CA GLY A 387 -1.44 0.43 15.90
C GLY A 387 -1.54 -0.69 16.96
N PRO A 388 -1.25 -0.41 18.24
CA PRO A 388 -1.28 -1.41 19.31
C PRO A 388 -2.72 -1.85 19.66
N PHE A 389 -3.69 -0.97 19.47
CA PHE A 389 -5.08 -1.23 19.81
C PHE A 389 -5.83 -1.84 18.65
N PHE A 390 -6.47 -2.98 18.88
CA PHE A 390 -7.19 -3.72 17.86
C PHE A 390 -8.25 -2.89 17.12
N LEU A 391 -9.12 -2.20 17.84
CA LEU A 391 -10.18 -1.40 17.21
C LEU A 391 -9.62 -0.28 16.32
N GLY A 392 -8.59 0.42 16.77
CA GLY A 392 -7.94 1.46 15.97
C GLY A 392 -7.36 0.89 14.67
N ARG A 393 -6.70 -0.26 14.75
CA ARG A 393 -6.16 -1.00 13.60
C ARG A 393 -7.27 -1.46 12.66
N PHE A 394 -8.34 -2.04 13.21
CA PHE A 394 -9.51 -2.50 12.46
C PHE A 394 -10.14 -1.37 11.64
N MET A 395 -10.39 -0.23 12.28
CA MET A 395 -10.99 0.93 11.62
C MET A 395 -10.11 1.49 10.52
N GLU A 396 -8.80 1.61 10.76
CA GLU A 396 -7.86 2.05 9.72
C GLU A 396 -7.78 1.06 8.55
N ALA A 397 -7.76 -0.23 8.83
CA ALA A 397 -7.77 -1.26 7.79
C ALA A 397 -9.09 -1.21 6.99
N LEU A 398 -10.24 -1.13 7.66
CA LEU A 398 -11.52 -1.03 6.98
C LEU A 398 -11.58 0.18 6.05
N HIS A 399 -11.11 1.35 6.51
CA HIS A 399 -11.04 2.55 5.68
C HIS A 399 -10.06 2.40 4.50
N TYR A 400 -8.87 1.81 4.73
CA TYR A 400 -7.86 1.63 3.69
C TYR A 400 -8.32 0.66 2.61
N TYR A 401 -8.77 -0.53 2.99
CA TYR A 401 -9.20 -1.55 2.02
C TYR A 401 -10.52 -1.21 1.33
N SER A 402 -11.43 -0.45 1.98
CA SER A 402 -12.58 0.11 1.28
C SER A 402 -12.17 1.01 0.12
N ALA A 403 -11.11 1.82 0.28
CA ALA A 403 -10.59 2.65 -0.81
C ALA A 403 -9.96 1.80 -1.92
N ILE A 404 -9.24 0.72 -1.58
CA ILE A 404 -8.67 -0.22 -2.56
C ILE A 404 -9.79 -0.91 -3.36
N PHE A 405 -10.81 -1.47 -2.69
CA PHE A 405 -11.90 -2.18 -3.35
C PHE A 405 -12.76 -1.24 -4.21
N ASP A 406 -12.95 0.00 -3.76
CA ASP A 406 -13.62 1.05 -4.54
C ASP A 406 -12.81 1.42 -5.80
N SER A 407 -11.48 1.49 -5.71
CA SER A 407 -10.64 1.74 -6.87
C SER A 407 -10.68 0.59 -7.90
N LEU A 408 -10.74 -0.64 -7.41
CA LEU A 408 -10.90 -1.81 -8.30
C LEU A 408 -12.27 -1.84 -8.98
N ASP A 409 -13.31 -1.43 -8.27
CA ASP A 409 -14.68 -1.33 -8.81
C ASP A 409 -14.76 -0.30 -9.93
N ALA A 410 -14.06 0.83 -9.78
CA ALA A 410 -14.02 1.87 -10.80
C ALA A 410 -13.22 1.48 -12.06
N MET A 411 -12.29 0.53 -11.94
CA MET A 411 -11.41 0.12 -13.06
C MET A 411 -11.87 -1.14 -13.77
N LEU A 412 -12.57 -2.03 -13.11
CA LEU A 412 -12.88 -3.37 -13.60
C LEU A 412 -14.39 -3.62 -13.67
N PRO A 413 -14.86 -4.40 -14.64
CA PRO A 413 -16.27 -4.78 -14.72
C PRO A 413 -16.78 -5.45 -13.44
N LYS A 414 -18.06 -5.27 -13.15
CA LYS A 414 -18.70 -5.74 -11.91
C LYS A 414 -18.47 -7.21 -11.60
N TYR A 415 -18.40 -8.07 -12.61
CA TYR A 415 -18.24 -9.54 -12.46
C TYR A 415 -16.87 -10.02 -12.96
N ASP A 416 -15.83 -9.18 -12.93
CA ASP A 416 -14.49 -9.59 -13.32
C ASP A 416 -13.91 -10.61 -12.32
N THR A 417 -13.63 -11.81 -12.80
CA THR A 417 -13.10 -12.90 -11.98
C THR A 417 -11.68 -12.63 -11.49
N ARG A 418 -10.88 -11.87 -12.27
CA ARG A 418 -9.52 -11.46 -11.89
C ARG A 418 -9.55 -10.57 -10.66
N ARG A 419 -10.51 -9.61 -10.60
CA ARG A 419 -10.75 -8.79 -9.41
C ARG A 419 -11.05 -9.66 -8.21
N ALA A 420 -12.00 -10.61 -8.33
CA ALA A 420 -12.34 -11.51 -7.24
C ALA A 420 -11.13 -12.31 -6.75
N LYS A 421 -10.24 -12.76 -7.64
CA LYS A 421 -9.02 -13.48 -7.28
C LYS A 421 -8.07 -12.63 -6.44
N ILE A 422 -7.74 -11.41 -6.87
CA ILE A 422 -6.85 -10.54 -6.07
C ILE A 422 -7.49 -10.09 -4.75
N GLU A 423 -8.80 -9.87 -4.72
CA GLU A 423 -9.52 -9.52 -3.50
C GLU A 423 -9.48 -10.66 -2.48
N GLN A 424 -9.67 -11.92 -2.91
CA GLN A 424 -9.79 -13.08 -2.01
C GLN A 424 -8.44 -13.73 -1.66
N PHE A 425 -7.46 -13.71 -2.55
CA PHE A 425 -6.19 -14.42 -2.35
C PHE A 425 -5.00 -13.50 -2.07
N PHE A 426 -5.14 -12.20 -2.30
CA PHE A 426 -4.12 -11.21 -1.97
C PHE A 426 -4.58 -10.29 -0.86
N PHE A 427 -5.56 -9.42 -1.08
CA PHE A 427 -5.99 -8.44 -0.07
C PHE A 427 -6.68 -9.07 1.15
N ALA A 428 -7.43 -10.15 0.97
CA ALA A 428 -8.06 -10.85 2.10
C ALA A 428 -7.02 -11.43 3.07
N GLU A 429 -5.87 -11.90 2.59
CA GLU A 429 -4.79 -12.40 3.45
C GLU A 429 -4.14 -11.28 4.28
N GLU A 430 -3.91 -10.09 3.67
CA GLU A 430 -3.43 -8.91 4.40
C GLU A 430 -4.45 -8.48 5.47
N ILE A 431 -5.73 -8.33 5.09
CA ILE A 431 -6.83 -7.98 6.01
C ILE A 431 -6.90 -8.99 7.17
N LYS A 432 -6.88 -10.28 6.85
CA LYS A 432 -6.88 -11.35 7.83
C LYS A 432 -5.73 -11.22 8.80
N ASN A 433 -4.52 -10.99 8.33
CA ASN A 433 -3.34 -10.82 9.17
C ASN A 433 -3.49 -9.61 10.11
N ILE A 434 -3.94 -8.46 9.61
CA ILE A 434 -4.15 -7.23 10.39
C ILE A 434 -5.23 -7.43 11.46
N VAL A 435 -6.33 -8.11 11.12
CA VAL A 435 -7.52 -8.25 11.97
C VAL A 435 -7.36 -9.39 12.97
N SER A 436 -6.91 -10.57 12.54
CA SER A 436 -6.90 -11.76 13.38
C SER A 436 -5.62 -11.98 14.15
N CYS A 437 -4.46 -11.55 13.63
CA CYS A 437 -3.17 -11.85 14.21
C CYS A 437 -2.70 -10.81 15.24
N GLU A 438 -1.93 -11.27 16.23
CA GLU A 438 -1.25 -10.44 17.23
C GLU A 438 0.19 -10.94 17.45
N GLY A 439 1.00 -10.14 18.15
CA GLY A 439 2.38 -10.50 18.45
C GLY A 439 3.20 -10.81 17.19
N PRO A 440 4.09 -11.82 17.22
CA PRO A 440 4.96 -12.17 16.09
C PRO A 440 4.21 -12.64 14.83
N ALA A 441 3.00 -13.17 15.00
CA ALA A 441 2.19 -13.68 13.89
C ALA A 441 1.60 -12.54 13.01
N ARG A 442 1.46 -11.33 13.57
CA ARG A 442 1.05 -10.17 12.80
C ARG A 442 2.26 -9.57 12.10
N VAL A 443 2.32 -9.74 10.78
CA VAL A 443 3.39 -9.26 9.91
C VAL A 443 2.99 -8.03 9.10
N GLU A 444 1.70 -7.88 8.78
CA GLU A 444 1.17 -6.71 8.07
C GLU A 444 1.11 -5.50 9.02
N ARG A 445 2.27 -4.84 9.18
CA ARG A 445 2.49 -3.75 10.12
C ARG A 445 2.80 -2.44 9.41
N HIS A 446 1.96 -2.09 8.47
CA HIS A 446 2.13 -0.87 7.68
C HIS A 446 2.08 0.38 8.56
N GLU A 447 2.91 1.35 8.22
CA GLU A 447 3.03 2.63 8.93
C GLU A 447 3.00 3.79 7.93
N LYS A 448 2.52 4.94 8.37
CA LYS A 448 2.51 6.17 7.60
C LYS A 448 3.92 6.64 7.25
N ILE A 449 4.05 7.36 6.12
CA ILE A 449 5.34 7.88 5.64
C ILE A 449 6.09 8.70 6.70
N ASP A 450 5.40 9.45 7.54
CA ASP A 450 6.03 10.20 8.64
C ASP A 450 6.67 9.29 9.69
N GLN A 451 6.13 8.11 9.91
CA GLN A 451 6.74 7.12 10.83
C GLN A 451 7.97 6.47 10.18
N TRP A 452 7.90 6.16 8.89
CA TRP A 452 9.05 5.70 8.12
C TRP A 452 10.19 6.71 8.12
N ARG A 453 9.90 8.02 7.97
CA ARG A 453 10.92 9.07 8.11
C ARG A 453 11.65 9.00 9.45
N ARG A 454 10.91 8.84 10.55
CA ARG A 454 11.53 8.72 11.88
C ARG A 454 12.40 7.48 12.01
N ARG A 455 12.01 6.36 11.38
CA ARG A 455 12.78 5.12 11.40
C ARG A 455 14.07 5.23 10.59
N MET A 456 13.97 5.72 9.37
CA MET A 456 15.11 5.90 8.47
C MET A 456 16.13 6.90 9.06
N SER A 457 15.67 8.03 9.59
CA SER A 457 16.57 9.02 10.23
C SER A 457 17.28 8.45 11.46
N ARG A 458 16.62 7.64 12.26
CA ARG A 458 17.28 6.97 13.43
C ARG A 458 18.32 5.95 12.99
N ALA A 459 18.17 5.35 11.84
CA ALA A 459 19.14 4.41 11.28
C ALA A 459 20.32 5.08 10.57
N GLY A 460 20.37 6.43 10.50
CA GLY A 460 21.46 7.18 9.88
C GLY A 460 21.19 7.61 8.44
N PHE A 461 19.98 7.40 7.92
CA PHE A 461 19.62 7.87 6.58
C PHE A 461 19.07 9.28 6.58
N GLN A 462 19.41 10.04 5.55
CA GLN A 462 18.86 11.37 5.27
C GLN A 462 17.89 11.31 4.07
N PRO A 463 16.77 12.04 4.12
CA PRO A 463 15.84 12.08 3.00
C PRO A 463 16.48 12.70 1.76
N MET A 464 16.24 12.08 0.62
CA MET A 464 16.57 12.59 -0.70
C MET A 464 15.25 12.90 -1.43
N PRO A 465 14.93 14.19 -1.67
CA PRO A 465 13.66 14.57 -2.29
C PRO A 465 13.52 14.02 -3.71
N ILE A 466 12.38 13.41 -4.01
CA ILE A 466 12.02 12.93 -5.33
C ILE A 466 11.47 14.12 -6.15
N LYS A 467 12.15 14.48 -7.24
CA LYS A 467 11.84 15.70 -8.04
C LYS A 467 10.92 15.44 -9.23
N MET A 468 10.42 14.22 -9.41
CA MET A 468 9.67 13.79 -10.61
C MET A 468 8.14 13.87 -10.48
N ILE A 469 7.60 14.81 -9.71
CA ILE A 469 6.14 14.93 -9.51
C ILE A 469 5.38 15.12 -10.84
N MET A 470 5.94 15.89 -11.78
CA MET A 470 5.31 16.11 -13.09
C MET A 470 5.31 14.84 -13.93
N GLN A 471 6.43 14.10 -13.95
CA GLN A 471 6.53 12.81 -14.64
C GLN A 471 5.58 11.77 -14.03
N ALA A 472 5.43 11.77 -12.70
CA ALA A 472 4.50 10.89 -12.01
C ALA A 472 3.02 11.20 -12.35
N LYS A 473 2.67 12.48 -12.47
CA LYS A 473 1.34 12.90 -12.96
C LYS A 473 1.12 12.53 -14.43
N GLN A 474 2.14 12.72 -15.28
CA GLN A 474 2.07 12.29 -16.69
C GLN A 474 1.95 10.77 -16.81
N TRP A 475 2.66 10.00 -15.99
CA TRP A 475 2.54 8.56 -15.91
C TRP A 475 1.10 8.16 -15.58
N LEU A 476 0.51 8.76 -14.54
CA LEU A 476 -0.87 8.48 -14.13
C LEU A 476 -1.87 8.75 -15.28
N ASN A 477 -1.70 9.86 -16.00
CA ASN A 477 -2.55 10.17 -17.15
C ASN A 477 -2.41 9.17 -18.31
N LYS A 478 -1.19 8.62 -18.52
CA LYS A 478 -0.95 7.62 -19.58
C LYS A 478 -1.51 6.24 -19.24
N VAL A 479 -1.49 5.87 -17.97
CA VAL A 479 -2.03 4.57 -17.50
C VAL A 479 -3.56 4.52 -17.66
N GLN A 480 -4.20 5.66 -17.97
CA GLN A 480 -5.67 5.77 -18.13
C GLN A 480 -6.45 5.14 -16.96
N VAL A 481 -5.89 5.24 -15.77
CA VAL A 481 -6.60 4.83 -14.57
C VAL A 481 -7.75 5.80 -14.36
N CYS A 482 -8.89 5.29 -13.91
CA CYS A 482 -10.08 6.10 -13.66
C CYS A 482 -9.78 7.34 -12.78
N GLU A 483 -10.61 8.36 -12.90
CA GLU A 483 -10.44 9.72 -12.33
C GLU A 483 -10.30 9.81 -10.80
N GLY A 484 -10.23 8.71 -10.08
CA GLY A 484 -10.10 8.72 -8.60
C GLY A 484 -8.67 8.77 -8.07
N TYR A 485 -7.66 8.42 -8.89
CA TYR A 485 -6.28 8.41 -8.46
C TYR A 485 -5.64 9.79 -8.50
N THR A 486 -4.83 10.10 -7.49
CA THR A 486 -4.10 11.37 -7.38
C THR A 486 -2.66 11.13 -6.97
N VAL A 487 -1.73 11.92 -7.50
CA VAL A 487 -0.32 11.93 -7.10
C VAL A 487 -0.03 13.24 -6.37
N MET A 488 0.50 13.13 -5.16
CA MET A 488 0.88 14.26 -4.32
C MET A 488 2.35 14.15 -3.90
N GLU A 489 2.98 15.30 -3.68
CA GLU A 489 4.27 15.36 -2.99
C GLU A 489 4.05 15.66 -1.52
N GLU A 490 4.67 14.87 -0.66
CA GLU A 490 4.68 15.11 0.78
C GLU A 490 6.11 15.07 1.33
N LYS A 491 6.66 16.25 1.65
CA LYS A 491 8.00 16.42 2.24
C LYS A 491 9.08 15.68 1.45
N GLY A 492 9.07 15.79 0.13
CA GLY A 492 10.03 15.17 -0.78
C GLY A 492 9.76 13.69 -1.10
N SER A 493 8.65 13.13 -0.68
CA SER A 493 8.17 11.80 -1.06
C SER A 493 6.98 11.91 -2.01
N LEU A 494 6.77 10.92 -2.87
CA LEU A 494 5.59 10.85 -3.72
C LEU A 494 4.56 9.89 -3.15
N VAL A 495 3.31 10.33 -3.10
CA VAL A 495 2.20 9.55 -2.57
C VAL A 495 1.14 9.40 -3.65
N LEU A 496 0.77 8.17 -3.97
CA LEU A 496 -0.42 7.86 -4.76
C LEU A 496 -1.59 7.64 -3.81
N GLY A 497 -2.69 8.34 -4.07
CA GLY A 497 -3.92 8.22 -3.30
C GLY A 497 -5.13 7.91 -4.17
N TRP A 498 -6.19 7.42 -3.56
CA TRP A 498 -7.50 7.21 -4.15
C TRP A 498 -8.55 8.08 -3.45
N LYS A 499 -9.28 8.93 -4.18
CA LYS A 499 -10.32 9.82 -3.64
C LYS A 499 -9.87 10.49 -2.31
N SER A 500 -8.69 11.10 -2.31
CA SER A 500 -8.02 11.75 -1.15
C SER A 500 -7.52 10.80 -0.06
N LYS A 501 -7.68 9.47 -0.18
CA LYS A 501 -7.06 8.50 0.74
C LYS A 501 -5.66 8.15 0.24
N PRO A 502 -4.58 8.44 0.97
CA PRO A 502 -3.25 7.92 0.64
C PRO A 502 -3.24 6.40 0.62
N ILE A 503 -2.66 5.83 -0.43
CA ILE A 503 -2.59 4.37 -0.63
C ILE A 503 -1.16 3.89 -0.47
N ILE A 504 -0.23 4.45 -1.24
CA ILE A 504 1.17 4.05 -1.24
C ILE A 504 2.08 5.28 -1.28
N ALA A 505 3.18 5.22 -0.57
CA ALA A 505 4.18 6.28 -0.54
C ALA A 505 5.54 5.75 -0.98
N THR A 506 6.22 6.51 -1.83
CA THR A 506 7.60 6.27 -2.25
C THR A 506 8.50 7.35 -1.70
N SER A 507 9.60 6.97 -1.08
CA SER A 507 10.60 7.87 -0.53
C SER A 507 12.01 7.39 -0.86
N CYS A 508 12.94 8.33 -1.06
CA CYS A 508 14.34 8.06 -1.33
C CYS A 508 15.22 8.57 -0.20
N TRP A 509 16.30 7.85 0.07
CA TRP A 509 17.19 8.07 1.21
C TRP A 509 18.64 7.90 0.79
N LYS A 510 19.53 8.67 1.39
CA LYS A 510 20.99 8.52 1.25
C LYS A 510 21.63 8.34 2.63
N CYS A 511 22.82 7.79 2.66
CA CYS A 511 23.62 7.75 3.88
C CYS A 511 24.06 9.16 4.29
N SER A 512 24.06 9.43 5.62
CA SER A 512 24.47 10.71 6.20
C SER A 512 26.00 10.86 6.20
#